data_f113c61a5ec6a0da75fed5b8cbb1e562
#
_entry.id   f113c61a5ec6a0da75fed5b8cbb1e562
#
_cell.length_a   1.000
_cell.length_b   1.000
_cell.length_c   1.000
_cell.angle_alpha   90.00
_cell.angle_beta   90.00
_cell.angle_gamma   90.00
#
_symmetry.space_group_name_H-M   'P 1'
#
loop_
_entity.id
_entity.type
_entity.pdbx_description
1 polymer ?
#
loop_
_entity_poly.entity_id
_entity_poly.type
_entity_poly.pdbx_seq_one_letter_code
_entity_poly.pdbx_strand_id
1 'polypeptide(L)'
;MSKSDETKAQIMRAAVQLFTRLGYEGTGLRPLADEAGVNVGLIRYHFGHKVDVYRDTLAYVSEQYNAVCLEALREVRHTGSAEEIIYSWLAAPITRWKDASVASGEQVLCFLNRMGYESPELTRGVYESHYSYALQEWQDAVRAHFPGMERGEWLWCLTCLRGMYFNIVAHNDFTLWGVPAITDKDAAIYRLAQDAVKLLQTYSAE
;
A
#
# COMPACT_ATOMS: atom_id res chain seq x y z
N MET A 1 15.11 1.99 -21.40
CA MET A 1 13.91 1.11 -21.44
C MET A 1 13.71 0.63 -22.86
N SER A 2 13.41 -0.66 -23.05
CA SER A 2 12.99 -1.16 -24.36
C SER A 2 11.54 -0.74 -24.67
N LYS A 3 11.13 -0.75 -25.97
CA LYS A 3 9.74 -0.49 -26.36
C LYS A 3 8.76 -1.48 -25.69
N SER A 4 9.23 -2.69 -25.43
CA SER A 4 8.48 -3.72 -24.71
C SER A 4 8.23 -3.33 -23.24
N ASP A 5 9.25 -2.80 -22.55
CA ASP A 5 9.15 -2.38 -21.15
C ASP A 5 8.22 -1.17 -21.01
N GLU A 6 8.29 -0.24 -21.99
CA GLU A 6 7.40 0.92 -22.03
C GLU A 6 5.93 0.50 -22.19
N THR A 7 5.64 -0.45 -23.07
CA THR A 7 4.29 -1.01 -23.25
C THR A 7 3.80 -1.70 -21.98
N LYS A 8 4.65 -2.49 -21.30
CA LYS A 8 4.28 -3.11 -20.02
C LYS A 8 3.95 -2.05 -18.96
N ALA A 9 4.79 -1.01 -18.83
CA ALA A 9 4.54 0.08 -17.88
C ALA A 9 3.23 0.82 -18.19
N GLN A 10 2.89 1.06 -19.47
CA GLN A 10 1.60 1.64 -19.87
C GLN A 10 0.42 0.76 -19.43
N ILE A 11 0.49 -0.55 -19.67
CA ILE A 11 -0.56 -1.51 -19.26
C ILE A 11 -0.69 -1.54 -17.74
N MET A 12 0.42 -1.61 -16.98
CA MET A 12 0.40 -1.61 -15.52
C MET A 12 -0.17 -0.30 -14.95
N ARG A 13 0.13 0.85 -15.57
CA ARG A 13 -0.43 2.16 -15.18
C ARG A 13 -1.95 2.16 -15.30
N ALA A 14 -2.48 1.73 -16.45
CA ALA A 14 -3.91 1.57 -16.66
C ALA A 14 -4.52 0.55 -15.68
N ALA A 15 -3.80 -0.53 -15.37
CA ALA A 15 -4.23 -1.55 -14.43
C ALA A 15 -4.36 -0.98 -13.00
N VAL A 16 -3.38 -0.24 -12.50
CA VAL A 16 -3.47 0.44 -11.19
C VAL A 16 -4.71 1.33 -11.12
N GLN A 17 -4.96 2.15 -12.15
CA GLN A 17 -6.10 3.07 -12.17
C GLN A 17 -7.45 2.34 -12.19
N LEU A 18 -7.61 1.39 -13.10
CA LEU A 18 -8.89 0.69 -13.28
C LEU A 18 -9.19 -0.28 -12.14
N PHE A 19 -8.22 -1.07 -11.71
CA PHE A 19 -8.44 -1.99 -10.59
C PHE A 19 -8.68 -1.25 -9.26
N THR A 20 -8.04 -0.12 -9.03
CA THR A 20 -8.34 0.72 -7.86
C THR A 20 -9.78 1.21 -7.88
N ARG A 21 -10.24 1.70 -9.02
CA ARG A 21 -11.57 2.30 -9.16
C ARG A 21 -12.70 1.28 -9.22
N LEU A 22 -12.52 0.22 -10.00
CA LEU A 22 -13.58 -0.73 -10.34
C LEU A 22 -13.45 -2.11 -9.65
N GLY A 23 -12.30 -2.39 -9.03
CA GLY A 23 -11.95 -3.71 -8.54
C GLY A 23 -11.59 -4.69 -9.67
N TYR A 24 -11.18 -5.91 -9.27
CA TYR A 24 -10.84 -6.94 -10.24
C TYR A 24 -12.02 -7.32 -11.11
N GLU A 25 -13.18 -7.63 -10.52
CA GLU A 25 -14.34 -8.09 -11.28
C GLU A 25 -14.88 -7.02 -12.24
N GLY A 26 -14.91 -5.76 -11.82
CA GLY A 26 -15.41 -4.63 -12.64
C GLY A 26 -14.51 -4.22 -13.79
N THR A 27 -13.27 -4.75 -13.85
CA THR A 27 -12.30 -4.38 -14.87
C THR A 27 -12.24 -5.44 -15.98
N GLY A 28 -12.47 -5.03 -17.24
CA GLY A 28 -12.33 -5.88 -18.42
C GLY A 28 -11.03 -5.61 -19.19
N LEU A 29 -10.57 -6.58 -20.02
CA LEU A 29 -9.37 -6.40 -20.84
C LEU A 29 -9.53 -5.35 -21.95
N ARG A 30 -10.75 -5.13 -22.49
CA ARG A 30 -10.98 -4.07 -23.48
C ARG A 30 -10.87 -2.68 -22.86
N PRO A 31 -11.61 -2.33 -21.78
CA PRO A 31 -11.39 -1.08 -21.05
C PRO A 31 -9.94 -0.86 -20.63
N LEU A 32 -9.24 -1.93 -20.23
CA LEU A 32 -7.83 -1.83 -19.85
C LEU A 32 -6.94 -1.48 -21.06
N ALA A 33 -7.20 -2.04 -22.21
CA ALA A 33 -6.46 -1.75 -23.45
C ALA A 33 -6.72 -0.30 -23.91
N ASP A 34 -7.98 0.14 -23.85
CA ASP A 34 -8.38 1.50 -24.22
C ASP A 34 -7.69 2.53 -23.29
N GLU A 35 -7.69 2.29 -21.98
CA GLU A 35 -7.03 3.15 -20.98
C GLU A 35 -5.50 3.17 -21.18
N ALA A 36 -4.89 2.03 -21.51
CA ALA A 36 -3.45 1.92 -21.76
C ALA A 36 -3.03 2.47 -23.14
N GLY A 37 -3.97 2.79 -24.04
CA GLY A 37 -3.68 3.20 -25.42
C GLY A 37 -3.05 2.09 -26.27
N VAL A 38 -3.38 0.82 -25.99
CA VAL A 38 -2.85 -0.36 -26.71
C VAL A 38 -3.98 -1.24 -27.22
N ASN A 39 -3.68 -2.18 -28.13
CA ASN A 39 -4.67 -3.17 -28.48
C ASN A 39 -4.67 -4.35 -27.49
N VAL A 40 -5.80 -5.05 -27.36
CA VAL A 40 -5.97 -6.18 -26.42
C VAL A 40 -4.97 -7.33 -26.71
N GLY A 41 -4.52 -7.48 -27.96
CA GLY A 41 -3.51 -8.46 -28.33
C GLY A 41 -2.16 -8.21 -27.65
N LEU A 42 -1.78 -6.94 -27.45
CA LEU A 42 -0.55 -6.59 -26.72
C LEU A 42 -0.66 -6.94 -25.22
N ILE A 43 -1.83 -6.76 -24.59
CA ILE A 43 -2.04 -7.19 -23.22
C ILE A 43 -1.84 -8.71 -23.12
N ARG A 44 -2.48 -9.48 -24.02
CA ARG A 44 -2.33 -10.93 -24.04
C ARG A 44 -0.90 -11.40 -24.33
N TYR A 45 -0.20 -10.69 -25.18
CA TYR A 45 1.20 -10.99 -25.48
C TYR A 45 2.12 -10.78 -24.29
N HIS A 46 1.94 -9.67 -23.52
CA HIS A 46 2.82 -9.32 -22.43
C HIS A 46 2.47 -9.98 -21.09
N PHE A 47 1.19 -10.26 -20.85
CA PHE A 47 0.69 -10.71 -19.55
C PHE A 47 -0.16 -12.00 -19.62
N GLY A 48 -0.78 -12.31 -20.75
CA GLY A 48 -1.69 -13.45 -20.87
C GLY A 48 -3.14 -13.08 -20.52
N HIS A 49 -3.62 -13.50 -19.35
CA HIS A 49 -5.00 -13.29 -18.90
C HIS A 49 -5.13 -12.07 -17.98
N LYS A 50 -6.37 -11.65 -17.70
CA LYS A 50 -6.67 -10.54 -16.76
C LYS A 50 -6.07 -10.79 -15.36
N VAL A 51 -6.11 -12.04 -14.91
CA VAL A 51 -5.55 -12.42 -13.61
C VAL A 51 -4.05 -12.20 -13.55
N ASP A 52 -3.35 -12.46 -14.64
CA ASP A 52 -1.90 -12.29 -14.72
C ASP A 52 -1.55 -10.79 -14.73
N VAL A 53 -2.30 -9.96 -15.48
CA VAL A 53 -2.15 -8.50 -15.43
C VAL A 53 -2.30 -7.98 -14.00
N TYR A 54 -3.34 -8.45 -13.30
CA TYR A 54 -3.61 -8.04 -11.93
C TYR A 54 -2.47 -8.44 -10.99
N ARG A 55 -2.07 -9.71 -11.01
CA ARG A 55 -1.02 -10.25 -10.13
C ARG A 55 0.35 -9.65 -10.39
N ASP A 56 0.73 -9.51 -11.66
CA ASP A 56 2.03 -8.91 -12.03
C ASP A 56 2.07 -7.43 -11.65
N THR A 57 0.95 -6.70 -11.85
CA THR A 57 0.85 -5.30 -11.40
C THR A 57 0.92 -5.21 -9.88
N LEU A 58 0.21 -6.07 -9.16
CA LEU A 58 0.23 -6.10 -7.71
C LEU A 58 1.62 -6.45 -7.16
N ALA A 59 2.29 -7.44 -7.75
CA ALA A 59 3.65 -7.81 -7.38
C ALA A 59 4.61 -6.62 -7.57
N TYR A 60 4.58 -5.99 -8.75
CA TYR A 60 5.42 -4.84 -9.07
C TYR A 60 5.24 -3.69 -8.08
N VAL A 61 3.99 -3.26 -7.83
CA VAL A 61 3.74 -2.13 -6.92
C VAL A 61 4.06 -2.49 -5.46
N SER A 62 3.88 -3.76 -5.06
CA SER A 62 4.25 -4.24 -3.72
C SER A 62 5.76 -4.19 -3.50
N GLU A 63 6.56 -4.58 -4.48
CA GLU A 63 8.02 -4.51 -4.41
C GLU A 63 8.51 -3.06 -4.33
N GLN A 64 7.94 -2.14 -5.13
CA GLN A 64 8.28 -0.73 -5.06
C GLN A 64 7.89 -0.11 -3.71
N TYR A 65 6.71 -0.44 -3.20
CA TYR A 65 6.25 -0.03 -1.88
C TYR A 65 7.20 -0.52 -0.78
N ASN A 66 7.53 -1.81 -0.80
CA ASN A 66 8.43 -2.41 0.17
C ASN A 66 9.83 -1.76 0.13
N ALA A 67 10.35 -1.47 -1.06
CA ALA A 67 11.66 -0.85 -1.22
C ALA A 67 11.75 0.50 -0.51
N VAL A 68 10.78 1.40 -0.71
CA VAL A 68 10.78 2.72 -0.06
C VAL A 68 10.54 2.62 1.44
N CYS A 69 9.66 1.71 1.88
CA CYS A 69 9.36 1.51 3.30
C CYS A 69 10.55 0.90 4.05
N LEU A 70 11.22 -0.10 3.48
CA LEU A 70 12.41 -0.70 4.09
C LEU A 70 13.60 0.25 4.12
N GLU A 71 13.79 1.09 3.07
CA GLU A 71 14.79 2.15 3.09
C GLU A 71 14.57 3.10 4.26
N ALA A 72 13.34 3.58 4.45
CA ALA A 72 12.98 4.44 5.55
C ALA A 72 13.13 3.76 6.93
N LEU A 73 12.72 2.50 7.04
CA LEU A 73 12.86 1.74 8.28
C LEU A 73 14.32 1.54 8.69
N ARG A 74 15.22 1.27 7.75
CA ARG A 74 16.66 1.07 8.04
C ARG A 74 17.31 2.26 8.74
N GLU A 75 16.86 3.48 8.46
CA GLU A 75 17.40 4.70 9.06
C GLU A 75 17.07 4.82 10.55
N VAL A 76 15.93 4.29 10.98
CA VAL A 76 15.40 4.48 12.35
C VAL A 76 15.28 3.20 13.18
N ARG A 77 15.41 2.01 12.57
CA ARG A 77 15.11 0.71 13.18
C ARG A 77 15.80 0.46 14.53
N HIS A 78 17.04 0.92 14.69
CA HIS A 78 17.86 0.61 15.87
C HIS A 78 18.02 1.79 16.84
N THR A 79 17.70 2.99 16.42
CA THR A 79 17.93 4.22 17.18
C THR A 79 16.65 5.04 17.38
N GLY A 80 15.63 4.80 16.57
CA GLY A 80 14.37 5.53 16.63
C GLY A 80 13.45 5.04 17.74
N SER A 81 12.59 5.94 18.19
CA SER A 81 11.44 5.64 19.04
C SER A 81 10.39 4.85 18.25
N ALA A 82 9.43 4.24 18.94
CA ALA A 82 8.28 3.60 18.27
C ALA A 82 7.51 4.55 17.34
N GLU A 83 7.39 5.84 17.75
CA GLU A 83 6.77 6.88 16.93
C GLU A 83 7.53 7.10 15.63
N GLU A 84 8.85 7.26 15.68
CA GLU A 84 9.69 7.45 14.49
C GLU A 84 9.65 6.23 13.55
N ILE A 85 9.64 5.03 14.10
CA ILE A 85 9.54 3.78 13.32
C ILE A 85 8.17 3.71 12.62
N ILE A 86 7.07 4.00 13.31
CA ILE A 86 5.73 4.01 12.73
C ILE A 86 5.61 5.10 11.66
N TYR A 87 6.04 6.32 11.99
CA TYR A 87 5.99 7.44 11.04
C TYR A 87 6.82 7.16 9.79
N SER A 88 8.08 6.72 9.94
CA SER A 88 8.97 6.46 8.81
C SER A 88 8.37 5.49 7.79
N TRP A 89 7.70 4.44 8.27
CA TRP A 89 7.03 3.46 7.42
C TRP A 89 5.80 4.03 6.71
N LEU A 90 4.92 4.71 7.45
CA LEU A 90 3.66 5.22 6.92
C LEU A 90 3.86 6.40 5.97
N ALA A 91 4.85 7.26 6.23
CA ALA A 91 5.13 8.43 5.40
C ALA A 91 5.93 8.09 4.13
N ALA A 92 6.73 7.01 4.14
CA ALA A 92 7.65 6.69 3.04
C ALA A 92 7.00 6.64 1.65
N PRO A 93 5.82 6.03 1.43
CA PRO A 93 5.20 5.99 0.12
C PRO A 93 4.78 7.37 -0.42
N ILE A 94 4.57 8.34 0.45
CA ILE A 94 4.18 9.70 0.08
C ILE A 94 5.41 10.60 -0.07
N THR A 95 6.35 10.51 0.87
CA THR A 95 7.48 11.45 0.97
C THR A 95 8.72 11.02 0.18
N ARG A 96 8.89 9.70 -0.07
CA ARG A 96 10.11 9.12 -0.67
C ARG A 96 9.88 8.42 -2.00
N TRP A 97 8.66 8.43 -2.52
CA TRP A 97 8.36 7.78 -3.80
C TRP A 97 9.08 8.46 -4.96
N LYS A 98 9.95 7.73 -5.66
CA LYS A 98 10.79 8.26 -6.73
C LYS A 98 10.35 7.80 -8.12
N ASP A 99 9.82 6.58 -8.22
CA ASP A 99 9.42 6.00 -9.51
C ASP A 99 7.92 6.16 -9.76
N ALA A 100 7.58 7.15 -10.57
CA ALA A 100 6.20 7.38 -11.02
C ALA A 100 5.92 6.76 -12.41
N SER A 101 6.75 5.85 -12.91
CA SER A 101 6.59 5.26 -14.24
C SER A 101 5.29 4.46 -14.40
N VAL A 102 4.85 3.82 -13.32
CA VAL A 102 3.57 3.08 -13.27
C VAL A 102 2.52 3.82 -12.45
N ALA A 103 2.88 4.28 -11.24
CA ALA A 103 1.95 4.97 -10.35
C ALA A 103 2.70 5.89 -9.37
N SER A 104 2.03 6.93 -8.85
CA SER A 104 2.52 7.66 -7.68
C SER A 104 2.39 6.83 -6.41
N GLY A 105 3.11 7.20 -5.34
CA GLY A 105 2.99 6.52 -4.06
C GLY A 105 1.54 6.51 -3.52
N GLU A 106 0.80 7.60 -3.67
CA GLU A 106 -0.62 7.65 -3.29
C GLU A 106 -1.50 6.68 -4.10
N GLN A 107 -1.28 6.58 -5.41
CA GLN A 107 -2.00 5.64 -6.27
C GLN A 107 -1.70 4.19 -5.87
N VAL A 108 -0.45 3.90 -5.54
CA VAL A 108 -0.04 2.59 -5.03
C VAL A 108 -0.74 2.27 -3.71
N LEU A 109 -0.78 3.22 -2.77
CA LEU A 109 -1.51 3.03 -1.50
C LEU A 109 -2.99 2.75 -1.71
N CYS A 110 -3.66 3.49 -2.62
CA CYS A 110 -5.06 3.23 -2.96
C CYS A 110 -5.25 1.83 -3.57
N PHE A 111 -4.35 1.39 -4.44
CA PHE A 111 -4.39 0.06 -5.04
C PHE A 111 -4.15 -1.05 -4.01
N LEU A 112 -3.14 -0.91 -3.13
CA LEU A 112 -2.87 -1.86 -2.05
C LEU A 112 -4.02 -1.91 -1.02
N ASN A 113 -4.67 -0.78 -0.75
CA ASN A 113 -5.88 -0.79 0.07
C ASN A 113 -7.00 -1.61 -0.59
N ARG A 114 -7.23 -1.40 -1.89
CA ARG A 114 -8.23 -2.13 -2.68
C ARG A 114 -7.97 -3.64 -2.68
N MET A 115 -6.72 -4.08 -2.72
CA MET A 115 -6.34 -5.49 -2.62
C MET A 115 -6.98 -6.19 -1.40
N GLY A 116 -7.13 -5.48 -0.28
CA GLY A 116 -7.74 -6.02 0.94
C GLY A 116 -9.23 -6.35 0.83
N TYR A 117 -9.89 -5.93 -0.24
CA TYR A 117 -11.31 -6.20 -0.54
C TYR A 117 -11.50 -7.22 -1.67
N GLU A 118 -10.43 -7.69 -2.28
CA GLU A 118 -10.47 -8.72 -3.32
C GLU A 118 -10.42 -10.13 -2.71
N SER A 119 -10.79 -11.14 -3.50
CA SER A 119 -10.80 -12.52 -3.00
C SER A 119 -9.39 -13.00 -2.60
N PRO A 120 -9.27 -13.78 -1.51
CA PRO A 120 -7.97 -14.34 -1.11
C PRO A 120 -7.31 -15.21 -2.20
N GLU A 121 -8.09 -15.90 -3.03
CA GLU A 121 -7.58 -16.72 -4.14
C GLU A 121 -6.85 -15.88 -5.19
N LEU A 122 -7.25 -14.62 -5.33
CA LEU A 122 -6.63 -13.69 -6.25
C LEU A 122 -5.33 -13.10 -5.69
N THR A 123 -5.30 -12.77 -4.40
CA THR A 123 -4.29 -11.89 -3.80
C THR A 123 -3.26 -12.59 -2.92
N ARG A 124 -3.62 -13.71 -2.28
CA ARG A 124 -2.80 -14.37 -1.25
C ARG A 124 -1.38 -14.68 -1.72
N GLY A 125 -1.22 -15.32 -2.88
CA GLY A 125 0.11 -15.72 -3.36
C GLY A 125 1.03 -14.52 -3.60
N VAL A 126 0.50 -13.40 -4.11
CA VAL A 126 1.27 -12.17 -4.28
C VAL A 126 1.59 -11.53 -2.94
N TYR A 127 0.62 -11.48 -2.03
CA TYR A 127 0.84 -10.96 -0.68
C TYR A 127 1.96 -11.72 0.04
N GLU A 128 1.91 -13.05 0.04
CA GLU A 128 2.91 -13.90 0.71
C GLU A 128 4.31 -13.78 0.10
N SER A 129 4.40 -13.66 -1.25
CA SER A 129 5.69 -13.64 -1.95
C SER A 129 6.30 -12.25 -2.08
N HIS A 130 5.51 -11.18 -2.19
CA HIS A 130 5.97 -9.86 -2.61
C HIS A 130 5.68 -8.73 -1.61
N TYR A 131 4.82 -8.94 -0.60
CA TYR A 131 4.41 -7.87 0.30
C TYR A 131 4.71 -8.14 1.77
N SER A 132 4.42 -9.36 2.26
CA SER A 132 4.37 -9.66 3.70
C SER A 132 5.71 -9.54 4.43
N TYR A 133 6.82 -9.84 3.77
CA TYR A 133 8.14 -9.86 4.41
C TYR A 133 8.56 -8.49 4.96
N ALA A 134 8.32 -7.44 4.20
CA ALA A 134 8.68 -6.10 4.61
C ALA A 134 7.78 -5.59 5.75
N LEU A 135 6.48 -5.93 5.67
CA LEU A 135 5.53 -5.64 6.74
C LEU A 135 5.92 -6.36 8.04
N GLN A 136 6.42 -7.60 7.96
CA GLN A 136 6.90 -8.34 9.12
C GLN A 136 8.12 -7.67 9.76
N GLU A 137 9.09 -7.22 8.97
CA GLU A 137 10.27 -6.50 9.50
C GLU A 137 9.87 -5.23 10.26
N TRP A 138 8.91 -4.48 9.71
CA TRP A 138 8.40 -3.29 10.40
C TRP A 138 7.65 -3.65 11.68
N GLN A 139 6.78 -4.67 11.66
CA GLN A 139 6.07 -5.14 12.85
C GLN A 139 7.04 -5.55 13.95
N ASP A 140 8.09 -6.28 13.62
CA ASP A 140 9.11 -6.72 14.59
C ASP A 140 9.85 -5.52 15.21
N ALA A 141 10.16 -4.50 14.39
CA ALA A 141 10.78 -3.29 14.89
C ALA A 141 9.88 -2.51 15.87
N VAL A 142 8.58 -2.36 15.56
CA VAL A 142 7.63 -1.70 16.45
C VAL A 142 7.41 -2.54 17.73
N ARG A 143 7.20 -3.85 17.60
CA ARG A 143 6.95 -4.74 18.75
C ARG A 143 8.09 -4.79 19.75
N ALA A 144 9.33 -4.56 19.31
CA ALA A 144 10.47 -4.48 20.22
C ALA A 144 10.31 -3.40 21.31
N HIS A 145 9.48 -2.37 21.08
CA HIS A 145 9.16 -1.32 22.06
C HIS A 145 8.00 -1.68 23.00
N PHE A 146 7.30 -2.82 22.74
CA PHE A 146 6.13 -3.26 23.50
C PHE A 146 6.23 -4.75 23.87
N PRO A 147 7.24 -5.15 24.69
CA PRO A 147 7.60 -6.55 24.88
C PRO A 147 6.55 -7.41 25.61
N GLY A 148 5.60 -6.82 26.31
CA GLY A 148 4.55 -7.53 27.04
C GLY A 148 3.23 -7.69 26.28
N MET A 149 3.11 -7.10 25.08
CA MET A 149 1.83 -7.05 24.38
C MET A 149 1.40 -8.41 23.85
N GLU A 150 0.19 -8.82 24.22
CA GLU A 150 -0.45 -10.05 23.71
C GLU A 150 -0.72 -9.98 22.20
N ARG A 151 -0.69 -11.16 21.55
CA ARG A 151 -0.87 -11.24 20.09
C ARG A 151 -2.22 -10.68 19.62
N GLY A 152 -3.30 -10.94 20.38
CA GLY A 152 -4.65 -10.48 20.03
C GLY A 152 -4.75 -8.96 20.04
N GLU A 153 -4.18 -8.32 21.03
CA GLU A 153 -4.13 -6.86 21.18
C GLU A 153 -3.28 -6.21 20.10
N TRP A 154 -2.12 -6.82 19.79
CA TRP A 154 -1.29 -6.38 18.68
C TRP A 154 -2.07 -6.37 17.36
N LEU A 155 -2.75 -7.47 17.01
CA LEU A 155 -3.54 -7.57 15.79
C LEU A 155 -4.71 -6.57 15.76
N TRP A 156 -5.32 -6.30 16.91
CA TRP A 156 -6.35 -5.28 17.04
C TRP A 156 -5.79 -3.87 16.77
N CYS A 157 -4.68 -3.50 17.40
CA CYS A 157 -4.02 -2.23 17.17
C CYS A 157 -3.62 -2.04 15.70
N LEU A 158 -3.06 -3.08 15.06
CA LEU A 158 -2.73 -3.03 13.63
C LEU A 158 -3.97 -2.82 12.76
N THR A 159 -5.10 -3.45 13.10
CA THR A 159 -6.35 -3.28 12.37
C THR A 159 -6.86 -1.84 12.46
N CYS A 160 -6.82 -1.25 13.66
CA CYS A 160 -7.19 0.14 13.88
C CYS A 160 -6.26 1.09 13.12
N LEU A 161 -4.94 0.90 13.26
CA LEU A 161 -3.94 1.72 12.58
C LEU A 161 -4.08 1.68 11.07
N ARG A 162 -4.26 0.47 10.50
CA ARG A 162 -4.50 0.28 9.06
C ARG A 162 -5.75 1.05 8.61
N GLY A 163 -6.87 0.92 9.33
CA GLY A 163 -8.11 1.62 9.01
C GLY A 163 -7.93 3.14 8.99
N MET A 164 -7.32 3.70 10.03
CA MET A 164 -7.03 5.15 10.13
C MET A 164 -6.10 5.60 9.01
N TYR A 165 -5.02 4.88 8.76
CA TYR A 165 -4.03 5.21 7.73
C TYR A 165 -4.66 5.29 6.34
N PHE A 166 -5.40 4.26 5.93
CA PHE A 166 -6.03 4.26 4.61
C PHE A 166 -7.13 5.30 4.46
N ASN A 167 -7.81 5.69 5.53
CA ASN A 167 -8.73 6.84 5.49
C ASN A 167 -7.99 8.16 5.23
N ILE A 168 -6.77 8.32 5.73
CA ILE A 168 -5.95 9.52 5.48
C ILE A 168 -5.46 9.55 4.02
N VAL A 169 -4.97 8.41 3.50
CA VAL A 169 -4.26 8.39 2.21
C VAL A 169 -5.16 8.12 1.00
N ALA A 170 -6.29 7.43 1.17
CA ALA A 170 -7.14 6.95 0.07
C ALA A 170 -8.17 7.98 -0.44
N HIS A 171 -8.04 9.26 -0.11
CA HIS A 171 -8.94 10.34 -0.54
C HIS A 171 -10.42 10.10 -0.24
N ASN A 172 -10.72 9.49 0.91
CA ASN A 172 -12.09 9.35 1.34
C ASN A 172 -12.66 10.74 1.66
N ASP A 173 -13.68 11.15 0.92
CA ASP A 173 -14.35 12.43 1.15
C ASP A 173 -15.46 12.29 2.19
N PHE A 174 -15.15 12.70 3.41
CA PHE A 174 -16.12 12.76 4.51
C PHE A 174 -16.67 14.17 4.75
N THR A 175 -16.44 15.11 3.84
CA THR A 175 -16.91 16.51 3.98
C THR A 175 -18.42 16.60 4.06
N LEU A 176 -19.14 15.67 3.42
CA LEU A 176 -20.61 15.54 3.54
C LEU A 176 -21.06 15.29 4.99
N TRP A 177 -20.20 14.75 5.84
CA TRP A 177 -20.50 14.52 7.26
C TRP A 177 -19.87 15.57 8.18
N GLY A 178 -19.42 16.69 7.61
CA GLY A 178 -18.80 17.78 8.35
C GLY A 178 -17.36 17.52 8.79
N VAL A 179 -16.73 16.47 8.29
CA VAL A 179 -15.30 16.18 8.55
C VAL A 179 -14.47 17.01 7.57
N PRO A 180 -13.54 17.87 8.05
CA PRO A 180 -12.67 18.63 7.15
C PRO A 180 -11.80 17.74 6.28
N ALA A 181 -11.57 18.15 5.04
CA ALA A 181 -10.62 17.48 4.16
C ALA A 181 -9.19 17.52 4.76
N ILE A 182 -8.49 16.40 4.69
CA ILE A 182 -7.07 16.32 5.09
C ILE A 182 -6.24 16.88 3.93
N THR A 183 -5.74 18.09 4.09
CA THR A 183 -4.93 18.79 3.07
C THR A 183 -3.44 18.55 3.25
N ASP A 184 -2.97 18.34 4.47
CA ASP A 184 -1.58 17.99 4.81
C ASP A 184 -1.54 16.54 5.30
N LYS A 185 -1.26 15.63 4.37
CA LYS A 185 -1.20 14.20 4.66
C LYS A 185 0.01 13.84 5.51
N ASP A 186 1.13 14.52 5.34
CA ASP A 186 2.34 14.24 6.11
C ASP A 186 2.13 14.58 7.59
N ALA A 187 1.60 15.76 7.89
CA ALA A 187 1.22 16.12 9.25
C ALA A 187 0.17 15.19 9.86
N ALA A 188 -0.81 14.74 9.07
CA ALA A 188 -1.83 13.80 9.53
C ALA A 188 -1.23 12.41 9.84
N ILE A 189 -0.28 11.93 9.03
CA ILE A 189 0.44 10.67 9.27
C ILE A 189 1.33 10.77 10.50
N TYR A 190 2.02 11.90 10.69
CA TYR A 190 2.81 12.13 11.90
C TYR A 190 1.95 12.05 13.15
N ARG A 191 0.80 12.72 13.15
CA ARG A 191 -0.18 12.64 14.24
C ARG A 191 -0.70 11.22 14.44
N LEU A 192 -0.97 10.50 13.37
CA LEU A 192 -1.40 9.10 13.43
C LEU A 192 -0.33 8.21 14.10
N ALA A 193 0.96 8.45 13.84
CA ALA A 193 2.04 7.70 14.49
C ALA A 193 2.06 7.95 16.01
N GLN A 194 1.85 9.20 16.45
CA GLN A 194 1.74 9.53 17.87
C GLN A 194 0.54 8.86 18.54
N ASP A 195 -0.61 8.88 17.89
CA ASP A 195 -1.84 8.26 18.42
C ASP A 195 -1.75 6.72 18.41
N ALA A 196 -1.05 6.14 17.43
CA ALA A 196 -0.74 4.71 17.40
C ALA A 196 0.11 4.27 18.58
N VAL A 197 1.14 5.05 18.96
CA VAL A 197 1.97 4.77 20.16
C VAL A 197 1.13 4.79 21.43
N LYS A 198 0.26 5.78 21.60
CA LYS A 198 -0.65 5.85 22.76
C LYS A 198 -1.57 4.62 22.82
N LEU A 199 -2.13 4.22 21.67
CA LEU A 199 -2.96 3.03 21.59
C LEU A 199 -2.18 1.77 22.00
N LEU A 200 -0.98 1.59 21.47
CA LEU A 200 -0.11 0.46 21.81
C LEU A 200 0.29 0.45 23.29
N GLN A 201 0.58 1.61 23.88
CA GLN A 201 0.87 1.74 25.31
C GLN A 201 -0.30 1.34 26.19
N THR A 202 -1.53 1.63 25.79
CA THR A 202 -2.73 1.27 26.56
C THR A 202 -2.85 -0.23 26.76
N TYR A 203 -2.47 -1.03 25.74
CA TYR A 203 -2.55 -2.48 25.75
C TYR A 203 -1.26 -3.19 26.20
N SER A 204 -0.16 -2.48 26.38
CA SER A 204 1.11 -3.03 26.87
C SER A 204 1.37 -2.80 28.36
N ALA A 205 0.50 -2.04 29.03
CA ALA A 205 0.67 -1.65 30.45
C ALA A 205 -0.01 -2.63 31.44
N GLU A 206 -0.60 -3.74 30.95
CA GLU A 206 -1.14 -4.84 31.77
C GLU A 206 -0.15 -6.02 31.79
#